data_d753ebde0f89668d53dfe317416aa9e5
#
_entry.id   d753ebde0f89668d53dfe317416aa9e5
#
_cell.length_a   1.000
_cell.length_b   1.000
_cell.length_c   1.000
_cell.angle_alpha   90.00
_cell.angle_beta   90.00
_cell.angle_gamma   90.00
#
_symmetry.space_group_name_H-M   'P 1'
#
loop_
_entity.id
_entity.type
_entity.pdbx_description
1 polymer ?
#
loop_
_entity_poly.entity_id
_entity_poly.type
_entity_poly.pdbx_seq_one_letter_code
_entity_poly.pdbx_strand_id
1 'polypeptide(L)'
;MRRALIWLSSVVVATGAGAQGPPNTDVYLAPLTIEGGRPLIGPAVNVTHRIGYDNQPSFTANSRAILFTSVRDDGQSDIYRYDLTTKATTRVTSTPESEYSATVMPGGKRFSVIRVEKDSTQRLWSFALDGSHPRIVIAALKPVGYHAWIDANNLALFVLGRPNALVHTDVRTGRSDTLARNIGRSLAPLPDRSGFSYVHTVDSASVLAAMRWPARASRDLIALPRGSQDIAWASNDLVLTASGSKLLFWHSGDSAWSDAADLSAAGLTEISRLAVSPNGKWIAIVTVPK
;
A
#
# COMPACT_ATOMS: atom_id res chain seq x y z
N MET A 1 -20.75 14.65 -25.98
CA MET A 1 -20.27 14.88 -24.60
C MET A 1 -20.23 13.54 -23.88
N ARG A 2 -19.09 12.85 -23.84
CA ARG A 2 -18.91 11.55 -23.16
C ARG A 2 -18.36 11.85 -21.77
N ARG A 3 -19.15 11.52 -20.73
CA ARG A 3 -18.73 11.64 -19.34
C ARG A 3 -17.72 10.52 -19.02
N ALA A 4 -16.50 10.90 -18.66
CA ALA A 4 -15.50 9.99 -18.15
C ALA A 4 -15.92 9.53 -16.73
N LEU A 5 -16.15 8.23 -16.56
CA LEU A 5 -16.32 7.61 -15.25
C LEU A 5 -14.93 7.51 -14.59
N ILE A 6 -14.76 8.30 -13.54
CA ILE A 6 -13.59 8.20 -12.65
C ILE A 6 -13.90 7.05 -11.67
N TRP A 7 -13.18 5.94 -11.81
CA TRP A 7 -13.22 4.84 -10.85
C TRP A 7 -12.38 5.23 -9.62
N LEU A 8 -13.05 5.78 -8.60
CA LEU A 8 -12.49 5.82 -7.26
C LEU A 8 -12.60 4.41 -6.67
N SER A 9 -11.46 3.74 -6.49
CA SER A 9 -11.38 2.54 -5.65
C SER A 9 -11.56 2.94 -4.20
N SER A 10 -12.79 3.22 -3.83
CA SER A 10 -13.22 3.52 -2.46
C SER A 10 -13.15 2.25 -1.62
N VAL A 11 -12.64 2.33 -0.42
CA VAL A 11 -13.03 1.45 0.68
C VAL A 11 -14.55 1.54 0.72
N VAL A 12 -15.25 0.42 0.51
CA VAL A 12 -16.70 0.36 0.42
C VAL A 12 -17.30 0.79 1.76
N VAL A 13 -17.81 2.01 1.82
CA VAL A 13 -18.79 2.37 2.84
C VAL A 13 -20.14 1.88 2.31
N ALA A 14 -20.71 0.85 2.92
CA ALA A 14 -22.02 0.32 2.59
C ALA A 14 -23.09 1.36 2.90
N THR A 15 -23.61 2.04 1.84
CA THR A 15 -24.92 2.69 1.87
C THR A 15 -25.80 1.97 0.87
N GLY A 16 -26.93 1.44 1.31
CA GLY A 16 -27.87 0.56 0.64
C GLY A 16 -28.21 0.85 -0.83
N ALA A 17 -27.43 0.27 -1.71
CA ALA A 17 -27.73 -0.11 -3.10
C ALA A 17 -26.78 -1.26 -3.36
N GLY A 18 -27.25 -2.42 -3.81
CA GLY A 18 -26.58 -3.71 -3.94
C GLY A 18 -25.06 -3.66 -3.86
N ALA A 19 -24.49 -4.01 -2.73
CA ALA A 19 -23.05 -3.96 -2.51
C ALA A 19 -22.37 -4.91 -3.50
N GLN A 20 -21.76 -4.37 -4.56
CA GLN A 20 -20.78 -5.13 -5.32
C GLN A 20 -19.67 -5.55 -4.34
N GLY A 21 -19.44 -6.86 -4.26
CA GLY A 21 -18.33 -7.41 -3.48
C GLY A 21 -16.99 -6.76 -3.87
N PRO A 22 -15.95 -6.90 -3.05
CA PRO A 22 -14.64 -6.38 -3.40
C PRO A 22 -14.17 -6.97 -4.74
N PRO A 23 -13.41 -6.20 -5.55
CA PRO A 23 -12.98 -6.65 -6.87
C PRO A 23 -12.15 -7.93 -6.76
N ASN A 24 -12.27 -8.82 -7.75
CA ASN A 24 -11.41 -9.99 -7.87
C ASN A 24 -9.98 -9.51 -8.18
N THR A 25 -9.05 -9.76 -7.28
CA THR A 25 -7.64 -9.37 -7.45
C THR A 25 -6.73 -10.44 -6.90
N ASP A 26 -5.59 -10.65 -7.57
CA ASP A 26 -4.54 -11.57 -7.15
C ASP A 26 -3.22 -10.82 -6.86
N VAL A 27 -2.44 -11.43 -5.97
CA VAL A 27 -1.06 -11.01 -5.69
C VAL A 27 -0.10 -11.88 -6.48
N TYR A 28 0.78 -11.23 -7.23
CA TYR A 28 1.89 -11.84 -7.94
C TYR A 28 3.21 -11.47 -7.27
N LEU A 29 4.19 -12.36 -7.33
CA LEU A 29 5.57 -12.11 -6.94
C LEU A 29 6.49 -12.27 -8.14
N ALA A 30 7.42 -11.33 -8.31
CA ALA A 30 8.49 -11.43 -9.30
C ALA A 30 9.85 -11.12 -8.65
N PRO A 31 10.94 -11.78 -9.10
CA PRO A 31 12.29 -11.33 -8.78
C PRO A 31 12.52 -9.90 -9.27
N LEU A 32 13.24 -9.12 -8.50
CA LEU A 32 13.68 -7.77 -8.82
C LEU A 32 15.20 -7.71 -8.69
N THR A 33 15.86 -7.22 -9.72
CA THR A 33 17.29 -6.84 -9.67
C THR A 33 17.45 -5.44 -10.23
N ILE A 34 18.50 -4.75 -9.83
CA ILE A 34 18.84 -3.42 -10.37
C ILE A 34 20.22 -3.53 -11.00
N GLU A 35 20.29 -3.35 -12.32
CA GLU A 35 21.53 -3.41 -13.10
C GLU A 35 21.73 -2.12 -13.90
N GLY A 36 22.86 -1.47 -13.70
CA GLY A 36 23.15 -0.18 -14.32
C GLY A 36 22.09 0.90 -14.01
N GLY A 37 21.48 0.83 -12.84
CA GLY A 37 20.40 1.74 -12.43
C GLY A 37 19.01 1.33 -12.95
N ARG A 38 18.88 0.33 -13.81
CA ARG A 38 17.58 -0.11 -14.36
C ARG A 38 17.00 -1.27 -13.56
N PRO A 39 15.72 -1.23 -13.19
CA PRO A 39 15.06 -2.39 -12.61
C PRO A 39 14.79 -3.45 -13.69
N LEU A 40 15.19 -4.68 -13.41
CA LEU A 40 14.88 -5.86 -14.18
C LEU A 40 13.89 -6.72 -13.40
N ILE A 41 12.76 -7.04 -14.04
CA ILE A 41 11.68 -7.80 -13.45
C ILE A 41 11.71 -9.21 -14.02
N GLY A 42 11.92 -10.19 -13.16
CA GLY A 42 11.86 -11.59 -13.55
C GLY A 42 10.41 -12.09 -13.75
N PRO A 43 10.23 -13.39 -14.05
CA PRO A 43 8.91 -13.97 -14.26
C PRO A 43 7.99 -13.76 -13.02
N ALA A 44 6.81 -13.20 -13.26
CA ALA A 44 5.80 -13.00 -12.25
C ALA A 44 5.01 -14.30 -12.00
N VAL A 45 4.90 -14.71 -10.74
CA VAL A 45 4.18 -15.90 -10.31
C VAL A 45 2.99 -15.48 -9.46
N ASN A 46 1.78 -15.95 -9.80
CA ASN A 46 0.59 -15.76 -8.97
C ASN A 46 0.73 -16.57 -7.67
N VAL A 47 0.68 -15.91 -6.52
CA VAL A 47 0.88 -16.55 -5.20
C VAL A 47 -0.42 -16.70 -4.42
N THR A 48 -1.51 -16.12 -4.88
CA THR A 48 -2.83 -16.29 -4.27
C THR A 48 -3.72 -17.22 -5.09
N HIS A 49 -3.72 -17.10 -6.40
CA HIS A 49 -4.32 -18.00 -7.40
C HIS A 49 -5.73 -18.50 -7.03
N ARG A 50 -6.65 -17.57 -6.77
CA ARG A 50 -8.02 -17.88 -6.37
C ARG A 50 -9.00 -16.78 -6.79
N ILE A 51 -10.28 -17.12 -6.89
CA ILE A 51 -11.34 -16.11 -7.04
C ILE A 51 -11.56 -15.40 -5.71
N GLY A 52 -11.58 -14.08 -5.73
CA GLY A 52 -11.85 -13.20 -4.59
C GLY A 52 -10.86 -12.05 -4.48
N TYR A 53 -10.88 -11.37 -3.35
CA TYR A 53 -10.05 -10.22 -3.08
C TYR A 53 -8.77 -10.65 -2.34
N ASP A 54 -7.63 -10.56 -3.02
CA ASP A 54 -6.29 -10.68 -2.44
C ASP A 54 -5.50 -9.43 -2.83
N ASN A 55 -5.16 -8.57 -1.85
CA ASN A 55 -4.67 -7.22 -2.13
C ASN A 55 -3.77 -6.68 -1.00
N GLN A 56 -3.23 -5.47 -1.19
CA GLN A 56 -2.47 -4.71 -0.20
C GLN A 56 -1.26 -5.49 0.37
N PRO A 57 -0.41 -6.06 -0.48
CA PRO A 57 0.75 -6.80 -0.02
C PRO A 57 1.76 -5.89 0.67
N SER A 58 2.39 -6.40 1.72
CA SER A 58 3.56 -5.82 2.35
C SER A 58 4.55 -6.90 2.76
N PHE A 59 5.85 -6.65 2.60
CA PHE A 59 6.87 -7.62 2.99
C PHE A 59 7.16 -7.60 4.47
N THR A 60 7.50 -8.76 5.02
CA THR A 60 8.10 -8.85 6.34
C THR A 60 9.51 -8.23 6.35
N ALA A 61 9.96 -7.74 7.51
CA ALA A 61 11.26 -7.06 7.63
C ALA A 61 12.46 -7.88 7.15
N ASN A 62 12.38 -9.20 7.24
CA ASN A 62 13.41 -10.14 6.76
C ASN A 62 13.22 -10.54 5.28
N SER A 63 12.24 -10.00 4.58
CA SER A 63 11.93 -10.29 3.18
C SER A 63 11.59 -11.76 2.87
N ARG A 64 11.19 -12.55 3.87
CA ARG A 64 10.88 -13.99 3.73
C ARG A 64 9.40 -14.29 3.56
N ALA A 65 8.54 -13.30 3.75
CA ALA A 65 7.10 -13.46 3.57
C ALA A 65 6.47 -12.13 3.15
N ILE A 66 5.27 -12.22 2.58
CA ILE A 66 4.35 -11.11 2.43
C ILE A 66 3.16 -11.29 3.35
N LEU A 67 2.68 -10.18 3.91
CA LEU A 67 1.37 -10.06 4.50
C LEU A 67 0.46 -9.43 3.45
N PHE A 68 -0.78 -9.89 3.36
CA PHE A 68 -1.76 -9.32 2.42
C PHE A 68 -3.16 -9.44 2.99
N THR A 69 -4.06 -8.58 2.53
CA THR A 69 -5.48 -8.64 2.87
C THR A 69 -6.16 -9.63 1.94
N SER A 70 -6.97 -10.54 2.49
CA SER A 70 -7.74 -11.52 1.73
C SER A 70 -9.17 -11.60 2.23
N VAL A 71 -10.14 -11.65 1.30
CA VAL A 71 -11.54 -11.97 1.60
C VAL A 71 -11.80 -13.39 1.17
N ARG A 72 -12.20 -14.23 2.11
CA ARG A 72 -12.48 -15.66 1.90
C ARG A 72 -13.97 -15.95 1.99
N ASP A 73 -14.30 -17.22 2.16
CA ASP A 73 -15.68 -17.76 2.10
C ASP A 73 -16.62 -17.14 3.17
N ASP A 74 -16.08 -16.67 4.28
CA ASP A 74 -16.83 -15.96 5.32
C ASP A 74 -17.18 -14.50 4.94
N GLY A 75 -16.69 -14.01 3.79
CA GLY A 75 -16.95 -12.66 3.28
C GLY A 75 -16.24 -11.55 4.06
N GLN A 76 -15.43 -11.91 5.05
CA GLN A 76 -14.67 -10.98 5.88
C GLN A 76 -13.25 -10.84 5.37
N SER A 77 -12.68 -9.64 5.49
CA SER A 77 -11.27 -9.42 5.19
C SER A 77 -10.39 -9.67 6.41
N ASP A 78 -9.38 -10.50 6.21
CA ASP A 78 -8.35 -10.81 7.19
C ASP A 78 -6.96 -10.66 6.60
N ILE A 79 -5.97 -10.67 7.46
CA ILE A 79 -4.57 -10.68 7.05
C ILE A 79 -4.10 -12.12 6.91
N TYR A 80 -3.54 -12.39 5.74
CA TYR A 80 -2.90 -13.65 5.38
C TYR A 80 -1.40 -13.43 5.19
N ARG A 81 -0.64 -14.50 5.37
CA ARG A 81 0.81 -14.54 5.19
C ARG A 81 1.17 -15.61 4.16
N TYR A 82 1.90 -15.21 3.12
CA TYR A 82 2.53 -16.12 2.18
C TYR A 82 4.04 -16.20 2.49
N ASP A 83 4.54 -17.40 2.71
CA ASP A 83 5.97 -17.65 2.97
C ASP A 83 6.70 -17.92 1.66
N LEU A 84 7.74 -17.14 1.36
CA LEU A 84 8.47 -17.23 0.09
C LEU A 84 9.29 -18.52 -0.04
N THR A 85 9.64 -19.15 1.07
CA THR A 85 10.44 -20.39 1.08
C THR A 85 9.55 -21.62 0.94
N THR A 86 8.53 -21.73 1.80
CA THR A 86 7.65 -22.91 1.84
C THR A 86 6.52 -22.84 0.83
N LYS A 87 6.24 -21.64 0.26
CA LYS A 87 5.12 -21.36 -0.61
C LYS A 87 3.75 -21.54 0.06
N ALA A 88 3.73 -21.62 1.37
CA ALA A 88 2.51 -21.82 2.15
C ALA A 88 1.82 -20.48 2.45
N THR A 89 0.48 -20.47 2.32
CA THR A 89 -0.38 -19.37 2.76
C THR A 89 -1.07 -19.75 4.07
N THR A 90 -1.00 -18.86 5.06
CA THR A 90 -1.66 -19.04 6.37
C THR A 90 -2.48 -17.80 6.72
N ARG A 91 -3.65 -18.00 7.34
CA ARG A 91 -4.44 -16.92 7.95
C ARG A 91 -3.72 -16.45 9.21
N VAL A 92 -3.51 -15.14 9.34
CA VAL A 92 -2.82 -14.53 10.48
C VAL A 92 -3.81 -13.91 11.45
N THR A 93 -4.78 -13.14 10.96
CA THR A 93 -5.87 -12.64 11.80
C THR A 93 -7.13 -13.47 11.63
N SER A 94 -7.90 -13.59 12.71
CA SER A 94 -9.20 -14.25 12.72
C SER A 94 -10.03 -13.57 13.83
N THR A 95 -10.47 -12.37 13.55
CA THR A 95 -11.25 -11.55 14.49
C THR A 95 -12.68 -11.36 13.97
N PRO A 96 -13.62 -10.86 14.76
CA PRO A 96 -14.97 -10.60 14.26
C PRO A 96 -15.09 -9.30 13.44
N GLU A 97 -13.98 -8.59 13.21
CA GLU A 97 -13.91 -7.37 12.41
C GLU A 97 -12.99 -7.55 11.20
N SER A 98 -13.06 -6.62 10.25
CA SER A 98 -12.28 -6.68 9.01
C SER A 98 -10.94 -5.96 9.13
N GLU A 99 -9.84 -6.60 8.74
CA GLU A 99 -8.49 -6.04 8.74
C GLU A 99 -7.96 -5.83 7.32
N TYR A 100 -7.30 -4.67 7.13
CA TYR A 100 -6.75 -4.23 5.84
C TYR A 100 -5.35 -3.65 6.00
N SER A 101 -4.58 -3.62 4.92
CA SER A 101 -3.32 -2.86 4.78
C SER A 101 -2.30 -3.17 5.87
N ALA A 102 -2.02 -4.47 6.10
CA ALA A 102 -1.02 -4.88 7.06
C ALA A 102 0.36 -4.28 6.74
N THR A 103 1.01 -3.69 7.74
CA THR A 103 2.35 -3.11 7.62
C THR A 103 3.19 -3.50 8.84
N VAL A 104 4.36 -4.08 8.61
CA VAL A 104 5.26 -4.43 9.71
C VAL A 104 5.74 -3.15 10.39
N MET A 105 5.58 -3.11 11.71
CA MET A 105 5.97 -1.97 12.53
C MET A 105 7.49 -1.89 12.70
N PRO A 106 8.05 -0.71 12.94
CA PRO A 106 9.45 -0.57 13.34
C PRO A 106 9.79 -1.52 14.50
N GLY A 107 10.96 -2.16 14.41
CA GLY A 107 11.37 -3.22 15.35
C GLY A 107 10.95 -4.63 14.95
N GLY A 108 10.08 -4.81 13.96
CA GLY A 108 9.78 -6.10 13.32
C GLY A 108 9.05 -7.14 14.17
N LYS A 109 8.56 -6.77 15.36
CA LYS A 109 7.88 -7.70 16.30
C LYS A 109 6.37 -7.71 16.19
N ARG A 110 5.80 -6.72 15.54
CA ARG A 110 4.36 -6.52 15.35
C ARG A 110 4.08 -6.01 13.95
N PHE A 111 2.82 -6.13 13.52
CA PHE A 111 2.31 -5.43 12.35
C PHE A 111 1.08 -4.59 12.74
N SER A 112 0.85 -3.51 12.00
CA SER A 112 -0.33 -2.67 12.14
C SER A 112 -1.27 -2.86 10.94
N VAL A 113 -2.56 -2.62 11.18
CA VAL A 113 -3.64 -2.77 10.19
C VAL A 113 -4.64 -1.64 10.33
N ILE A 114 -5.35 -1.37 9.25
CA ILE A 114 -6.62 -0.62 9.34
C ILE A 114 -7.70 -1.65 9.64
N ARG A 115 -8.34 -1.50 10.81
CA ARG A 115 -9.45 -2.33 11.22
C ARG A 115 -10.76 -1.57 11.04
N VAL A 116 -11.72 -2.23 10.38
CA VAL A 116 -13.10 -1.76 10.30
C VAL A 116 -13.87 -2.47 11.41
N GLU A 117 -14.17 -1.72 12.46
CA GLU A 117 -14.85 -2.21 13.65
C GLU A 117 -16.35 -2.45 13.37
N LYS A 118 -17.06 -3.15 14.27
CA LYS A 118 -18.48 -3.48 14.08
C LYS A 118 -19.39 -2.27 13.87
N ASP A 119 -19.03 -1.13 14.41
CA ASP A 119 -19.73 0.15 14.24
C ASP A 119 -19.28 0.90 12.97
N SER A 120 -18.54 0.25 12.07
CA SER A 120 -17.94 0.80 10.87
C SER A 120 -16.83 1.83 11.13
N THR A 121 -16.37 1.96 12.35
CA THR A 121 -15.22 2.83 12.66
C THR A 121 -13.94 2.24 12.10
N GLN A 122 -13.16 3.05 11.39
CA GLN A 122 -11.86 2.66 10.83
C GLN A 122 -10.73 3.23 11.70
N ARG A 123 -9.99 2.35 12.37
CA ARG A 123 -8.87 2.73 13.24
C ARG A 123 -7.61 1.95 12.92
N LEU A 124 -6.49 2.50 13.38
CA LEU A 124 -5.21 1.81 13.33
C LEU A 124 -5.06 0.89 14.55
N TRP A 125 -4.96 -0.41 14.27
CA TRP A 125 -4.70 -1.47 15.24
C TRP A 125 -3.35 -2.12 14.98
N SER A 126 -2.85 -2.89 15.93
CA SER A 126 -1.65 -3.72 15.78
C SER A 126 -1.83 -5.09 16.41
N PHE A 127 -1.08 -6.06 15.87
CA PHE A 127 -1.04 -7.45 16.31
C PHE A 127 0.41 -7.90 16.46
N ALA A 128 0.67 -8.92 17.27
CA ALA A 128 1.90 -9.68 17.17
C ALA A 128 2.01 -10.37 15.80
N LEU A 129 3.20 -10.80 15.39
CA LEU A 129 3.40 -11.38 14.04
C LEU A 129 2.60 -12.67 13.81
N ASP A 130 2.17 -13.34 14.86
CA ASP A 130 1.31 -14.52 14.83
C ASP A 130 -0.19 -14.21 14.83
N GLY A 131 -0.56 -12.91 14.78
CA GLY A 131 -1.95 -12.44 14.81
C GLY A 131 -2.54 -12.30 16.21
N SER A 132 -1.80 -12.64 17.25
CA SER A 132 -2.25 -12.51 18.64
C SER A 132 -2.13 -11.07 19.18
N HIS A 133 -2.64 -10.84 20.40
CA HIS A 133 -2.46 -9.60 21.16
C HIS A 133 -2.88 -8.33 20.40
N PRO A 134 -4.14 -8.22 19.93
CA PRO A 134 -4.63 -7.01 19.27
C PRO A 134 -4.58 -5.80 20.22
N ARG A 135 -4.17 -4.63 19.69
CA ARG A 135 -4.09 -3.37 20.41
C ARG A 135 -4.44 -2.21 19.50
N ILE A 136 -5.22 -1.25 20.00
CA ILE A 136 -5.41 0.02 19.32
C ILE A 136 -4.07 0.79 19.36
N VAL A 137 -3.62 1.27 18.19
CA VAL A 137 -2.42 2.12 18.10
C VAL A 137 -2.81 3.58 18.34
N ILE A 138 -3.92 4.03 17.73
CA ILE A 138 -4.45 5.40 17.89
C ILE A 138 -5.94 5.29 18.12
N ALA A 139 -6.39 5.71 19.30
CA ALA A 139 -7.81 5.64 19.69
C ALA A 139 -8.63 6.81 19.13
N ALA A 140 -8.09 8.02 19.19
CA ALA A 140 -8.85 9.26 18.94
C ALA A 140 -9.01 9.57 17.45
N LEU A 141 -8.03 9.23 16.59
CA LEU A 141 -8.06 9.58 15.18
C LEU A 141 -8.81 8.53 14.36
N LYS A 142 -9.84 8.98 13.67
CA LYS A 142 -10.71 8.16 12.77
C LYS A 142 -11.45 9.06 11.77
N PRO A 143 -11.85 8.59 10.60
CA PRO A 143 -11.53 7.28 10.01
C PRO A 143 -10.17 7.26 9.33
N VAL A 144 -9.32 6.28 9.65
CA VAL A 144 -8.02 6.08 9.01
C VAL A 144 -8.16 5.06 7.88
N GLY A 145 -7.65 5.40 6.67
CA GLY A 145 -7.71 4.52 5.51
C GLY A 145 -6.39 3.81 5.21
N TYR A 146 -5.26 4.51 5.35
CA TYR A 146 -3.90 3.97 5.11
C TYR A 146 -2.90 4.60 6.08
N HIS A 147 -1.75 3.97 6.20
CA HIS A 147 -0.70 4.45 7.11
C HIS A 147 0.70 4.06 6.65
N ALA A 148 1.67 4.85 7.05
CA ALA A 148 3.09 4.54 6.94
C ALA A 148 3.81 4.94 8.23
N TRP A 149 4.68 4.05 8.73
CA TRP A 149 5.55 4.35 9.86
C TRP A 149 6.74 5.18 9.39
N ILE A 150 6.87 6.40 9.88
CA ILE A 150 8.03 7.26 9.65
C ILE A 150 9.19 6.72 10.50
N ASP A 151 8.93 6.48 11.78
CA ASP A 151 9.81 5.85 12.75
C ASP A 151 8.99 5.11 13.84
N ALA A 152 9.60 4.69 14.93
CA ALA A 152 8.95 3.94 16.00
C ALA A 152 7.81 4.68 16.72
N ASN A 153 7.80 6.01 16.66
CA ASN A 153 6.88 6.88 17.39
C ASN A 153 5.99 7.72 16.46
N ASN A 154 6.33 7.83 15.18
CA ASN A 154 5.69 8.76 14.26
C ASN A 154 5.05 8.04 13.09
N LEU A 155 3.81 8.39 12.80
CA LEU A 155 3.01 7.88 11.70
C LEU A 155 2.63 8.98 10.73
N ALA A 156 2.66 8.67 9.44
CA ALA A 156 1.93 9.37 8.40
C ALA A 156 0.65 8.59 8.10
N LEU A 157 -0.50 9.26 8.13
CA LEU A 157 -1.82 8.67 8.03
C LEU A 157 -2.62 9.32 6.91
N PHE A 158 -3.24 8.46 6.08
CA PHE A 158 -4.31 8.88 5.18
C PHE A 158 -5.62 8.83 5.96
N VAL A 159 -6.18 9.98 6.24
CA VAL A 159 -7.46 10.12 6.95
C VAL A 159 -8.54 10.46 5.93
N LEU A 160 -9.58 9.64 5.94
CA LEU A 160 -10.72 9.80 5.04
C LEU A 160 -11.48 11.08 5.36
N GLY A 161 -11.87 11.79 4.30
CA GLY A 161 -12.61 13.05 4.39
C GLY A 161 -12.88 13.63 3.01
N ARG A 162 -13.46 14.82 2.98
CA ARG A 162 -13.70 15.57 1.73
C ARG A 162 -13.16 16.99 1.87
N PRO A 163 -11.90 17.21 1.42
CA PRO A 163 -10.92 16.27 0.87
C PRO A 163 -10.27 15.37 1.92
N ASN A 164 -9.65 14.26 1.48
CA ASN A 164 -8.79 13.41 2.30
C ASN A 164 -7.59 14.18 2.84
N ALA A 165 -7.11 13.80 4.02
CA ALA A 165 -6.03 14.50 4.69
C ALA A 165 -4.82 13.58 4.97
N LEU A 166 -3.63 14.16 4.83
CA LEU A 166 -2.38 13.64 5.39
C LEU A 166 -2.27 14.13 6.83
N VAL A 167 -2.24 13.21 7.77
CA VAL A 167 -2.13 13.54 9.18
C VAL A 167 -0.90 12.86 9.76
N HIS A 168 -0.07 13.61 10.46
CA HIS A 168 0.97 13.07 11.32
C HIS A 168 0.38 12.74 12.70
N THR A 169 0.83 11.64 13.30
CA THR A 169 0.50 11.32 14.71
C THR A 169 1.74 10.81 15.45
N ASP A 170 2.04 11.43 16.59
CA ASP A 170 2.97 10.88 17.58
C ASP A 170 2.21 9.85 18.44
N VAL A 171 2.57 8.56 18.31
CA VAL A 171 1.85 7.47 18.98
C VAL A 171 2.06 7.44 20.50
N ARG A 172 3.11 8.07 21.03
CA ARG A 172 3.35 8.13 22.49
C ARG A 172 2.43 9.13 23.17
N THR A 173 2.15 10.25 22.49
CA THR A 173 1.37 11.38 23.06
C THR A 173 -0.07 11.39 22.55
N GLY A 174 -0.34 10.69 21.43
CA GLY A 174 -1.61 10.74 20.72
C GLY A 174 -1.85 12.06 19.97
N ARG A 175 -0.89 12.99 19.97
CA ARG A 175 -1.02 14.27 19.24
C ARG A 175 -0.99 14.05 17.76
N SER A 176 -1.93 14.70 17.08
CA SER A 176 -2.09 14.60 15.62
C SER A 176 -2.15 15.99 15.01
N ASP A 177 -1.46 16.15 13.87
CA ASP A 177 -1.41 17.39 13.09
C ASP A 177 -1.72 17.10 11.62
N THR A 178 -2.58 17.91 11.00
CA THR A 178 -2.81 17.83 9.55
C THR A 178 -1.63 18.48 8.81
N LEU A 179 -0.99 17.71 7.94
CA LEU A 179 0.18 18.15 7.16
C LEU A 179 -0.22 18.62 5.75
N ALA A 180 -1.17 17.94 5.11
CA ALA A 180 -1.65 18.27 3.78
C ALA A 180 -3.10 17.79 3.60
N ARG A 181 -3.74 18.26 2.54
CA ARG A 181 -5.07 17.82 2.11
C ARG A 181 -5.02 17.41 0.64
N ASN A 182 -6.09 16.79 0.16
CA ASN A 182 -6.22 16.36 -1.23
C ASN A 182 -5.19 15.30 -1.62
N ILE A 183 -4.91 14.38 -0.70
CA ILE A 183 -3.92 13.32 -0.91
C ILE A 183 -4.56 12.05 -1.44
N GLY A 184 -3.77 11.26 -2.16
CA GLY A 184 -4.05 9.88 -2.54
C GLY A 184 -3.67 8.89 -1.43
N ARG A 185 -3.94 7.62 -1.69
CA ARG A 185 -3.77 6.52 -0.71
C ARG A 185 -2.33 6.05 -0.52
N SER A 186 -1.41 6.40 -1.44
CA SER A 186 -0.04 5.89 -1.41
C SER A 186 0.81 6.69 -0.43
N LEU A 187 1.27 6.02 0.61
CA LEU A 187 2.16 6.52 1.65
C LEU A 187 3.29 5.51 1.82
N ALA A 188 4.54 5.96 1.82
CA ALA A 188 5.68 5.09 2.06
C ALA A 188 6.79 5.83 2.83
N PRO A 189 7.48 5.17 3.77
CA PRO A 189 8.70 5.75 4.34
C PRO A 189 9.75 5.92 3.23
N LEU A 190 10.54 6.99 3.29
CA LEU A 190 11.72 7.11 2.42
C LEU A 190 12.73 6.03 2.83
N PRO A 191 13.44 5.40 1.85
CA PRO A 191 14.37 4.32 2.17
C PRO A 191 15.51 4.75 3.09
N ASP A 192 15.97 6.02 2.98
CA ASP A 192 16.99 6.62 3.83
C ASP A 192 16.48 7.00 5.25
N ARG A 193 15.20 6.72 5.53
CA ARG A 193 14.52 7.07 6.79
C ARG A 193 14.51 8.56 7.13
N SER A 194 14.78 9.44 6.19
CA SER A 194 14.77 10.90 6.38
C SER A 194 13.35 11.51 6.36
N GLY A 195 12.31 10.69 6.18
CA GLY A 195 10.93 11.11 6.10
C GLY A 195 10.06 10.09 5.39
N PHE A 196 9.08 10.56 4.65
CA PHE A 196 8.14 9.73 3.91
C PHE A 196 7.71 10.39 2.61
N SER A 197 7.23 9.59 1.68
CA SER A 197 6.60 10.04 0.43
C SER A 197 5.09 9.84 0.51
N TYR A 198 4.38 10.65 -0.25
CA TYR A 198 2.93 10.58 -0.42
C TYR A 198 2.54 11.05 -1.81
N VAL A 199 1.36 10.67 -2.25
CA VAL A 199 0.77 11.16 -3.51
C VAL A 199 -0.30 12.18 -3.16
N HIS A 200 -0.31 13.32 -3.85
CA HIS A 200 -1.37 14.31 -3.73
C HIS A 200 -1.88 14.74 -5.12
N THR A 201 -2.98 15.46 -5.16
CA THR A 201 -3.58 15.93 -6.42
C THR A 201 -3.32 17.42 -6.60
N VAL A 202 -2.72 17.77 -7.75
CA VAL A 202 -2.49 19.12 -8.21
C VAL A 202 -3.13 19.24 -9.60
N ASP A 203 -4.05 20.18 -9.79
CA ASP A 203 -4.73 20.41 -11.07
C ASP A 203 -5.21 19.14 -11.79
N SER A 204 -5.80 18.21 -11.03
CA SER A 204 -6.27 16.91 -11.49
C SER A 204 -5.17 15.87 -11.80
N ALA A 205 -3.90 16.20 -11.67
CA ALA A 205 -2.78 15.27 -11.77
C ALA A 205 -2.43 14.69 -10.40
N SER A 206 -2.07 13.40 -10.36
CA SER A 206 -1.46 12.80 -9.19
C SER A 206 0.04 13.11 -9.20
N VAL A 207 0.56 13.65 -8.10
CA VAL A 207 1.97 14.04 -7.96
C VAL A 207 2.57 13.30 -6.77
N LEU A 208 3.71 12.65 -7.00
CA LEU A 208 4.54 12.10 -5.92
C LEU A 208 5.27 13.25 -5.24
N ALA A 209 5.16 13.32 -3.93
CA ALA A 209 5.89 14.26 -3.08
C ALA A 209 6.66 13.53 -1.98
N ALA A 210 7.74 14.14 -1.52
CA ALA A 210 8.48 13.70 -0.34
C ALA A 210 8.44 14.78 0.74
N MET A 211 8.24 14.34 1.97
CA MET A 211 8.28 15.18 3.17
C MET A 211 9.45 14.76 4.06
N ARG A 212 10.35 15.68 4.33
CA ARG A 212 11.45 15.48 5.28
C ARG A 212 10.94 15.58 6.72
N TRP A 213 11.36 14.65 7.55
CA TRP A 213 10.98 14.58 8.94
C TRP A 213 12.20 14.76 9.87
N PRO A 214 12.14 15.52 10.98
CA PRO A 214 10.96 16.22 11.54
C PRO A 214 10.73 17.64 10.97
N ALA A 215 11.52 18.08 9.99
CA ALA A 215 11.48 19.44 9.45
C ALA A 215 10.14 19.80 8.79
N ARG A 216 9.33 18.79 8.41
CA ARG A 216 8.04 18.94 7.71
C ARG A 216 8.15 19.70 6.38
N ALA A 217 9.34 19.69 5.78
CA ALA A 217 9.58 20.30 4.48
C ALA A 217 9.12 19.33 3.38
N SER A 218 8.13 19.73 2.61
CA SER A 218 7.60 18.96 1.48
C SER A 218 8.16 19.47 0.17
N ARG A 219 8.39 18.54 -0.78
CA ARG A 219 8.81 18.81 -2.14
C ARG A 219 8.10 17.87 -3.09
N ASP A 220 7.52 18.42 -4.15
CA ASP A 220 7.03 17.64 -5.28
C ASP A 220 8.22 17.04 -6.03
N LEU A 221 8.10 15.78 -6.42
CA LEU A 221 9.13 15.03 -7.09
C LEU A 221 8.84 14.87 -8.57
N ILE A 222 7.69 14.24 -8.90
CA ILE A 222 7.28 13.97 -10.28
C ILE A 222 5.78 13.70 -10.35
N ALA A 223 5.13 14.12 -11.44
CA ALA A 223 3.76 13.71 -11.74
C ALA A 223 3.70 12.22 -12.06
N LEU A 224 2.71 11.52 -11.51
CA LEU A 224 2.50 10.11 -11.82
C LEU A 224 1.93 9.93 -13.23
N PRO A 225 2.21 8.82 -13.90
CA PRO A 225 1.54 8.45 -15.13
C PRO A 225 0.03 8.38 -14.95
N ARG A 226 -0.72 8.70 -15.99
CA ARG A 226 -2.18 8.69 -15.92
C ARG A 226 -2.71 7.32 -15.49
N GLY A 227 -3.59 7.31 -14.50
CA GLY A 227 -4.17 6.08 -13.93
C GLY A 227 -3.33 5.47 -12.80
N SER A 228 -2.07 5.88 -12.63
CA SER A 228 -1.24 5.44 -11.51
C SER A 228 -1.68 6.09 -10.20
N GLN A 229 -1.71 5.31 -9.13
CA GLN A 229 -2.07 5.77 -7.79
C GLN A 229 -1.15 5.20 -6.71
N ASP A 230 -0.27 4.28 -7.07
CA ASP A 230 0.57 3.57 -6.13
C ASP A 230 2.03 3.63 -6.54
N ILE A 231 2.91 3.69 -5.54
CA ILE A 231 4.35 3.71 -5.75
C ILE A 231 5.04 2.73 -4.81
N ALA A 232 6.21 2.27 -5.20
CA ALA A 232 7.11 1.51 -4.34
C ALA A 232 8.56 1.96 -4.54
N TRP A 233 9.25 2.27 -3.45
CA TRP A 233 10.68 2.57 -3.48
C TRP A 233 11.48 1.28 -3.64
N ALA A 234 12.36 1.24 -4.62
CA ALA A 234 13.28 0.11 -4.85
C ALA A 234 14.70 0.41 -4.32
N SER A 235 15.07 1.70 -4.23
CA SER A 235 16.30 2.20 -3.59
C SER A 235 16.09 3.62 -3.08
N ASN A 236 17.15 4.28 -2.61
CA ASN A 236 17.09 5.67 -2.12
C ASN A 236 16.71 6.68 -3.22
N ASP A 237 16.91 6.33 -4.46
CA ASP A 237 16.72 7.20 -5.62
C ASP A 237 15.81 6.62 -6.70
N LEU A 238 15.40 5.35 -6.57
CA LEU A 238 14.60 4.66 -7.58
C LEU A 238 13.21 4.31 -7.05
N VAL A 239 12.20 4.82 -7.75
CA VAL A 239 10.77 4.58 -7.49
C VAL A 239 10.17 3.77 -8.64
N LEU A 240 9.31 2.82 -8.30
CA LEU A 240 8.48 2.08 -9.23
C LEU A 240 7.02 2.52 -9.12
N THR A 241 6.33 2.55 -10.27
CA THR A 241 4.87 2.70 -10.36
C THR A 241 4.34 1.81 -11.47
N ALA A 242 3.02 1.77 -11.65
CA ALA A 242 2.39 1.02 -12.72
C ALA A 242 1.33 1.84 -13.44
N SER A 243 1.16 1.57 -14.74
CA SER A 243 0.08 2.10 -15.56
C SER A 243 -0.41 1.00 -16.52
N GLY A 244 -1.64 0.51 -16.34
CA GLY A 244 -2.14 -0.65 -17.07
C GLY A 244 -1.31 -1.90 -16.76
N SER A 245 -0.72 -2.51 -17.81
CA SER A 245 0.18 -3.66 -17.70
C SER A 245 1.65 -3.31 -17.49
N LYS A 246 2.01 -2.03 -17.60
CA LYS A 246 3.39 -1.58 -17.56
C LYS A 246 3.85 -1.26 -16.16
N LEU A 247 5.04 -1.72 -15.80
CA LEU A 247 5.84 -1.20 -14.71
C LEU A 247 6.76 -0.10 -15.23
N LEU A 248 6.80 1.00 -14.53
CA LEU A 248 7.58 2.19 -14.85
C LEU A 248 8.51 2.50 -13.68
N PHE A 249 9.65 3.10 -13.97
CA PHE A 249 10.60 3.55 -12.95
C PHE A 249 11.01 5.00 -13.17
N TRP A 250 11.41 5.64 -12.10
CA TRP A 250 11.93 7.00 -12.08
C TRP A 250 13.09 7.10 -11.10
N HIS A 251 14.18 7.72 -11.54
CA HIS A 251 15.27 8.12 -10.64
C HIS A 251 15.07 9.55 -10.16
N SER A 252 15.47 9.79 -8.92
CA SER A 252 15.44 11.12 -8.36
C SER A 252 16.26 12.11 -9.21
N GLY A 253 15.55 13.05 -9.84
CA GLY A 253 16.13 14.05 -10.74
C GLY A 253 15.84 13.83 -12.23
N ASP A 254 15.30 12.69 -12.64
CA ASP A 254 14.86 12.50 -14.01
C ASP A 254 13.64 13.38 -14.31
N SER A 255 13.52 13.80 -15.57
CA SER A 255 12.39 14.62 -16.01
C SER A 255 11.12 13.81 -16.34
N ALA A 256 11.24 12.49 -16.51
CA ALA A 256 10.16 11.60 -16.92
C ALA A 256 10.33 10.19 -16.38
N TRP A 257 9.23 9.42 -16.37
CA TRP A 257 9.21 8.00 -16.11
C TRP A 257 9.75 7.21 -17.30
N SER A 258 10.46 6.12 -17.03
CA SER A 258 10.98 5.17 -18.01
C SER A 258 10.27 3.81 -17.87
N ASP A 259 10.17 3.07 -18.99
CA ASP A 259 9.60 1.72 -18.99
C ASP A 259 10.57 0.72 -18.33
N ALA A 260 10.09 -0.02 -17.32
CA ALA A 260 10.81 -1.13 -16.70
C ALA A 260 10.44 -2.46 -17.36
N ALA A 261 9.13 -2.77 -17.44
CA ALA A 261 8.61 -4.01 -18.03
C ALA A 261 7.18 -3.84 -18.50
N ASP A 262 6.78 -4.59 -19.52
CA ASP A 262 5.37 -4.81 -19.88
C ASP A 262 4.98 -6.24 -19.48
N LEU A 263 4.04 -6.38 -18.57
CA LEU A 263 3.61 -7.66 -18.01
C LEU A 263 2.32 -8.20 -18.67
N SER A 264 1.86 -7.59 -19.77
CA SER A 264 0.66 -8.00 -20.50
C SER A 264 0.74 -9.45 -20.99
N ALA A 265 1.91 -9.90 -21.47
CA ALA A 265 2.15 -11.27 -21.90
C ALA A 265 2.04 -12.28 -20.74
N ALA A 266 2.30 -11.85 -19.50
CA ALA A 266 2.11 -12.66 -18.30
C ALA A 266 0.67 -12.57 -17.74
N GLY A 267 -0.23 -11.86 -18.43
CA GLY A 267 -1.62 -11.72 -18.03
C GLY A 267 -1.92 -10.61 -17.02
N LEU A 268 -0.95 -9.81 -16.65
CA LEU A 268 -1.13 -8.70 -15.72
C LEU A 268 -1.50 -7.44 -16.52
N THR A 269 -2.75 -7.02 -16.48
CA THR A 269 -3.25 -5.95 -17.36
C THR A 269 -3.69 -4.69 -16.62
N GLU A 270 -4.13 -4.83 -15.37
CA GLU A 270 -4.62 -3.73 -14.54
C GLU A 270 -3.88 -3.74 -13.19
N ILE A 271 -2.60 -3.38 -13.25
CA ILE A 271 -1.77 -3.35 -12.05
C ILE A 271 -2.22 -2.17 -11.17
N SER A 272 -2.61 -2.49 -9.94
CA SER A 272 -3.23 -1.53 -9.02
C SER A 272 -2.41 -1.24 -7.78
N ARG A 273 -1.46 -2.13 -7.40
CA ARG A 273 -0.58 -1.96 -6.24
C ARG A 273 0.77 -2.62 -6.44
N LEU A 274 1.77 -2.06 -5.79
CA LEU A 274 3.14 -2.54 -5.77
C LEU A 274 3.68 -2.54 -4.34
N ALA A 275 4.54 -3.52 -4.05
CA ALA A 275 5.40 -3.48 -2.87
C ALA A 275 6.77 -4.05 -3.22
N VAL A 276 7.85 -3.42 -2.76
CA VAL A 276 9.22 -3.93 -2.92
C VAL A 276 9.70 -4.47 -1.58
N SER A 277 10.38 -5.61 -1.61
CA SER A 277 10.93 -6.23 -0.40
C SER A 277 12.06 -5.38 0.21
N PRO A 278 12.23 -5.36 1.53
CA PRO A 278 13.30 -4.61 2.19
C PRO A 278 14.72 -4.91 1.70
N ASN A 279 14.97 -6.12 1.18
CA ASN A 279 16.24 -6.51 0.59
C ASN A 279 16.37 -6.16 -0.91
N GLY A 280 15.36 -5.52 -1.51
CA GLY A 280 15.36 -5.10 -2.91
C GLY A 280 15.28 -6.24 -3.93
N LYS A 281 15.04 -7.51 -3.52
CA LYS A 281 15.12 -8.68 -4.41
C LYS A 281 13.77 -9.15 -4.95
N TRP A 282 12.67 -8.62 -4.45
CA TRP A 282 11.32 -9.05 -4.82
C TRP A 282 10.41 -7.86 -5.00
N ILE A 283 9.50 -7.97 -5.94
CA ILE A 283 8.35 -7.08 -6.09
C ILE A 283 7.07 -7.89 -6.02
N ALA A 284 6.14 -7.43 -5.18
CA ALA A 284 4.76 -7.91 -5.15
C ALA A 284 3.89 -6.97 -5.99
N ILE A 285 3.02 -7.54 -6.81
CA ILE A 285 2.20 -6.85 -7.80
C ILE A 285 0.77 -7.31 -7.61
N VAL A 286 -0.17 -6.38 -7.55
CA VAL A 286 -1.61 -6.69 -7.50
C VAL A 286 -2.24 -6.33 -8.83
N THR A 287 -2.99 -7.26 -9.39
CA THR A 287 -3.74 -7.06 -10.64
C THR A 287 -5.09 -7.78 -10.58
N VAL A 288 -5.99 -7.40 -11.46
CA VAL A 288 -7.20 -8.16 -11.76
C VAL A 288 -6.77 -9.38 -12.59
N PRO A 289 -7.03 -10.63 -12.15
CA PRO A 289 -6.74 -11.81 -12.95
C PRO A 289 -7.62 -11.85 -14.20
N LYS A 290 -7.09 -12.46 -15.27
CA LYS A 290 -7.86 -12.71 -16.49
C LYS A 290 -8.86 -13.84 -16.31
#